data_75b83db585463f97711e773b39f9ed4f
#
_entry.id   75b83db585463f97711e773b39f9ed4f
#
_cell.length_a   1.000
_cell.length_b   1.000
_cell.length_c   1.000
_cell.angle_alpha   90.00
_cell.angle_beta   90.00
_cell.angle_gamma   90.00
#
_symmetry.space_group_name_H-M   'P 1'
#
loop_
_entity.id
_entity.type
_entity.pdbx_description
1 polymer ?
#
loop_
_entity_poly.entity_id
_entity_poly.type
_entity_poly.pdbx_seq_one_letter_code
_entity_poly.pdbx_strand_id
1 'polypeptide(L)'
;MSIHLLGIRHHGPGSCRNVLEYLQELKPDLILLEGPAEAETLLPCALSEQMEPPVALLAYQPDQPQNAVFYPFAEFSPEWQTICYAMRNEVPLRFFDLPLTHSMALNQKTAEKEKDETPQDEPEGQKTAQEVIAETETNIQEAEISAKEQETASETEEETTDIYKDPFDYLAEAAGYTDGECWWETTIEHRKDSADVFLAVQEAVTALREELPKQTSPRDLLREAWMRKMIRAAQKENFKRIAVVCGAWHVPALENMPKVKEDNELLKGLAKVKVECTWIPWTYDRLSFRSGYGAGIESPGWYHYLWHHPEDDGTLWISQAASLFRKKNMDISVAHVIETVRLAQVTACLLYTSDAADERSSV
;
A
#
# COMPACT_ATOMS: atom_id res chain seq x y z
N MET A 1 -10.73 -19.49 -21.07
CA MET A 1 -10.10 -19.08 -19.81
C MET A 1 -9.72 -17.63 -19.96
N SER A 2 -10.14 -16.79 -19.03
CA SER A 2 -9.77 -15.38 -18.98
C SER A 2 -9.01 -15.09 -17.69
N ILE A 3 -8.04 -14.17 -17.77
CA ILE A 3 -7.32 -13.63 -16.64
C ILE A 3 -7.65 -12.16 -16.59
N HIS A 4 -7.97 -11.66 -15.41
CA HIS A 4 -8.35 -10.29 -15.16
C HIS A 4 -7.37 -9.71 -14.13
N LEU A 5 -6.56 -8.74 -14.56
CA LEU A 5 -5.57 -8.08 -13.74
C LEU A 5 -6.21 -6.85 -13.09
N LEU A 6 -6.25 -6.81 -11.78
CA LEU A 6 -6.81 -5.74 -10.98
C LEU A 6 -5.66 -5.07 -10.24
N GLY A 7 -5.12 -4.00 -10.83
CA GLY A 7 -4.06 -3.19 -10.24
C GLY A 7 -4.61 -2.26 -9.17
N ILE A 8 -4.15 -2.41 -7.94
CA ILE A 8 -4.63 -1.63 -6.80
C ILE A 8 -3.55 -0.73 -6.22
N ARG A 9 -3.98 0.31 -5.49
CA ARG A 9 -3.20 0.94 -4.44
C ARG A 9 -3.62 0.34 -3.10
N HIS A 10 -2.65 -0.01 -2.28
CA HIS A 10 -2.91 -0.52 -0.94
C HIS A 10 -3.71 0.51 -0.12
N HIS A 11 -4.69 0.04 0.63
CA HIS A 11 -5.51 0.85 1.54
C HIS A 11 -6.36 1.96 0.87
N GLY A 12 -6.64 1.87 -0.44
CA GLY A 12 -7.55 2.78 -1.14
C GLY A 12 -9.02 2.36 -1.01
N PRO A 13 -9.91 3.17 -0.40
CA PRO A 13 -11.33 2.81 -0.26
C PRO A 13 -12.07 2.74 -1.60
N GLY A 14 -11.72 3.58 -2.56
CA GLY A 14 -12.26 3.54 -3.92
C GLY A 14 -11.74 2.34 -4.69
N SER A 15 -10.44 2.10 -4.66
CA SER A 15 -9.83 0.88 -5.21
C SER A 15 -10.50 -0.37 -4.63
N CYS A 16 -10.80 -0.36 -3.33
CA CYS A 16 -11.50 -1.44 -2.66
C CYS A 16 -12.92 -1.66 -3.20
N ARG A 17 -13.71 -0.58 -3.34
CA ARG A 17 -15.07 -0.66 -3.92
C ARG A 17 -15.03 -1.20 -5.33
N ASN A 18 -14.13 -0.68 -6.18
CA ASN A 18 -13.97 -1.13 -7.57
C ASN A 18 -13.58 -2.62 -7.66
N VAL A 19 -12.68 -3.10 -6.80
CA VAL A 19 -12.32 -4.53 -6.73
C VAL A 19 -13.54 -5.36 -6.37
N LEU A 20 -14.30 -4.99 -5.33
CA LEU A 20 -15.49 -5.73 -4.91
C LEU A 20 -16.56 -5.78 -6.00
N GLU A 21 -16.85 -4.65 -6.64
CA GLU A 21 -17.79 -4.58 -7.75
C GLU A 21 -17.36 -5.48 -8.90
N TYR A 22 -16.11 -5.38 -9.31
CA TYR A 22 -15.55 -6.21 -10.36
C TYR A 22 -15.61 -7.70 -10.03
N LEU A 23 -15.27 -8.11 -8.81
CA LEU A 23 -15.35 -9.51 -8.37
C LEU A 23 -16.80 -10.02 -8.34
N GLN A 24 -17.77 -9.18 -7.94
CA GLN A 24 -19.20 -9.52 -7.94
C GLN A 24 -19.75 -9.74 -9.37
N GLU A 25 -19.30 -8.96 -10.34
CA GLU A 25 -19.69 -9.09 -11.74
C GLU A 25 -18.99 -10.28 -12.41
N LEU A 26 -17.68 -10.38 -12.23
CA LEU A 26 -16.85 -11.42 -12.85
C LEU A 26 -17.21 -12.81 -12.32
N LYS A 27 -17.49 -12.93 -11.02
CA LYS A 27 -17.66 -14.20 -10.29
C LYS A 27 -16.52 -15.17 -10.61
N PRO A 28 -15.29 -14.85 -10.22
CA PRO A 28 -14.12 -15.67 -10.52
C PRO A 28 -14.24 -17.05 -9.88
N ASP A 29 -13.61 -18.03 -10.50
CA ASP A 29 -13.49 -19.39 -9.95
C ASP A 29 -12.10 -19.65 -9.32
N LEU A 30 -11.18 -18.67 -9.41
CA LEU A 30 -9.95 -18.57 -8.66
C LEU A 30 -9.59 -17.10 -8.48
N ILE A 31 -9.09 -16.75 -7.29
CA ILE A 31 -8.47 -15.46 -7.00
C ILE A 31 -7.00 -15.68 -6.66
N LEU A 32 -6.11 -14.95 -7.35
CA LEU A 32 -4.72 -14.80 -7.01
C LEU A 32 -4.55 -13.42 -6.37
N LEU A 33 -4.13 -13.38 -5.12
CA LEU A 33 -3.97 -12.15 -4.35
C LEU A 33 -2.51 -11.94 -3.98
N GLU A 34 -2.00 -10.73 -4.13
CA GLU A 34 -0.67 -10.39 -3.62
C GLU A 34 -0.62 -10.53 -2.11
N GLY A 35 0.34 -11.31 -1.62
CA GLY A 35 0.49 -11.59 -0.20
C GLY A 35 1.33 -12.84 0.08
N PRO A 36 1.60 -13.12 1.35
CA PRO A 36 2.50 -14.19 1.77
C PRO A 36 1.85 -15.57 1.69
N ALA A 37 2.33 -16.44 0.81
CA ALA A 37 1.83 -17.81 0.64
C ALA A 37 1.84 -18.62 1.96
N GLU A 38 2.75 -18.30 2.86
CA GLU A 38 2.86 -18.94 4.19
C GLU A 38 1.65 -18.68 5.10
N ALA A 39 0.86 -17.64 4.80
CA ALA A 39 -0.33 -17.26 5.58
C ALA A 39 -1.66 -17.81 5.03
N GLU A 40 -1.66 -18.59 3.94
CA GLU A 40 -2.91 -19.08 3.32
C GLU A 40 -3.80 -19.87 4.28
N THR A 41 -3.20 -20.62 5.19
CA THR A 41 -3.95 -21.40 6.20
C THR A 41 -4.69 -20.54 7.22
N LEU A 42 -4.34 -19.26 7.32
CA LEU A 42 -4.94 -18.30 8.25
C LEU A 42 -6.11 -17.52 7.62
N LEU A 43 -6.34 -17.63 6.32
CA LEU A 43 -7.38 -16.88 5.59
C LEU A 43 -8.79 -17.10 6.16
N PRO A 44 -9.21 -18.32 6.56
CA PRO A 44 -10.53 -18.54 7.12
C PRO A 44 -10.81 -17.74 8.40
N CYS A 45 -9.76 -17.34 9.15
CA CYS A 45 -9.91 -16.52 10.35
C CYS A 45 -10.49 -15.12 10.04
N ALA A 46 -10.36 -14.63 8.81
CA ALA A 46 -10.92 -13.34 8.41
C ALA A 46 -12.46 -13.26 8.52
N LEU A 47 -13.17 -14.39 8.56
CA LEU A 47 -14.60 -14.42 8.78
C LEU A 47 -15.01 -14.54 10.26
N SER A 48 -14.06 -14.60 11.19
CA SER A 48 -14.37 -14.61 12.62
C SER A 48 -15.01 -13.30 13.05
N GLU A 49 -16.08 -13.36 13.85
CA GLU A 49 -16.72 -12.18 14.45
C GLU A 49 -15.77 -11.36 15.35
N GLN A 50 -14.67 -11.97 15.80
CA GLN A 50 -13.64 -11.32 16.62
C GLN A 50 -12.52 -10.67 15.78
N MET A 51 -12.55 -10.86 14.46
CA MET A 51 -11.55 -10.33 13.55
C MET A 51 -12.01 -8.95 13.02
N GLU A 52 -11.74 -7.92 13.78
CA GLU A 52 -12.11 -6.53 13.45
C GLU A 52 -10.89 -5.75 12.96
N PRO A 53 -10.83 -5.31 11.68
CA PRO A 53 -9.76 -4.42 11.20
C PRO A 53 -9.75 -3.07 11.94
N PRO A 54 -8.55 -2.46 12.11
CA PRO A 54 -7.29 -2.84 11.48
C PRO A 54 -6.60 -4.03 12.16
N VAL A 55 -6.16 -4.96 11.33
CA VAL A 55 -5.39 -6.15 11.73
C VAL A 55 -4.16 -6.30 10.84
N ALA A 56 -3.21 -7.13 11.22
CA ALA A 56 -2.09 -7.45 10.36
C ALA A 56 -1.76 -8.94 10.38
N LEU A 57 -1.29 -9.46 9.24
CA LEU A 57 -0.53 -10.70 9.21
C LEU A 57 0.91 -10.38 9.62
N LEU A 58 1.35 -10.96 10.70
CA LEU A 58 2.74 -10.98 11.12
C LEU A 58 3.39 -12.24 10.58
N ALA A 59 4.46 -12.09 9.81
CA ALA A 59 5.33 -13.16 9.39
C ALA A 59 6.71 -12.96 9.99
N TYR A 60 7.29 -13.98 10.59
CA TYR A 60 8.56 -13.88 11.29
C TYR A 60 9.38 -15.17 11.18
N GLN A 61 10.67 -15.04 11.41
CA GLN A 61 11.57 -16.19 11.52
C GLN A 61 11.60 -16.66 12.98
N PRO A 62 11.21 -17.90 13.30
CA PRO A 62 11.18 -18.39 14.68
C PRO A 62 12.54 -18.33 15.40
N ASP A 63 13.62 -18.57 14.67
CA ASP A 63 14.99 -18.53 15.20
C ASP A 63 15.54 -17.10 15.33
N GLN A 64 14.93 -16.12 14.66
CA GLN A 64 15.31 -14.69 14.66
C GLN A 64 14.05 -13.83 14.61
N PRO A 65 13.27 -13.72 15.72
CA PRO A 65 11.96 -13.05 15.71
C PRO A 65 12.01 -11.55 15.37
N GLN A 66 13.17 -10.91 15.52
CA GLN A 66 13.40 -9.51 15.10
C GLN A 66 13.28 -9.35 13.57
N ASN A 67 13.50 -10.43 12.80
CA ASN A 67 13.27 -10.46 11.36
C ASN A 67 11.78 -10.76 11.13
N ALA A 68 10.97 -9.71 11.16
CA ALA A 68 9.53 -9.79 10.99
C ALA A 68 9.06 -8.85 9.88
N VAL A 69 7.99 -9.25 9.21
CA VAL A 69 7.29 -8.44 8.19
C VAL A 69 5.83 -8.39 8.55
N PHE A 70 5.23 -7.21 8.39
CA PHE A 70 3.84 -6.96 8.69
C PHE A 70 3.07 -6.68 7.40
N TYR A 71 1.93 -7.30 7.24
CA TYR A 71 0.94 -7.03 6.18
C TYR A 71 -0.32 -6.50 6.84
N PRO A 72 -0.42 -5.19 7.04
CA PRO A 72 -1.58 -4.59 7.69
C PRO A 72 -2.77 -4.51 6.73
N PHE A 73 -3.96 -4.60 7.30
CA PHE A 73 -5.23 -4.46 6.61
C PHE A 73 -6.16 -3.56 7.40
N ALA A 74 -6.67 -2.54 6.76
CA ALA A 74 -7.85 -1.82 7.22
C ALA A 74 -9.11 -2.49 6.68
N GLU A 75 -10.27 -2.10 7.18
CA GLU A 75 -11.54 -2.57 6.63
C GLU A 75 -11.71 -2.21 5.15
N PHE A 76 -11.18 -1.05 4.75
CA PHE A 76 -11.20 -0.53 3.38
C PHE A 76 -9.99 -0.96 2.54
N SER A 77 -9.15 -1.90 3.01
CA SER A 77 -8.06 -2.44 2.19
C SER A 77 -8.62 -3.38 1.12
N PRO A 78 -8.27 -3.19 -0.16
CA PRO A 78 -8.73 -4.05 -1.26
C PRO A 78 -8.42 -5.52 -1.01
N GLU A 79 -7.25 -5.82 -0.44
CA GLU A 79 -6.81 -7.18 -0.11
C GLU A 79 -7.69 -7.81 0.96
N TRP A 80 -8.01 -7.04 2.02
CA TRP A 80 -8.88 -7.52 3.09
C TRP A 80 -10.26 -7.89 2.57
N GLN A 81 -10.85 -7.01 1.79
CA GLN A 81 -12.17 -7.24 1.23
C GLN A 81 -12.17 -8.35 0.18
N THR A 82 -11.06 -8.52 -0.57
CA THR A 82 -10.86 -9.66 -1.48
C THR A 82 -10.82 -10.98 -0.72
N ILE A 83 -10.11 -11.04 0.40
CA ILE A 83 -10.08 -12.21 1.29
C ILE A 83 -11.50 -12.52 1.81
N CYS A 84 -12.18 -11.51 2.34
CA CYS A 84 -13.55 -11.65 2.85
C CYS A 84 -14.52 -12.11 1.75
N TYR A 85 -14.42 -11.54 0.54
CA TYR A 85 -15.22 -11.96 -0.61
C TYR A 85 -14.98 -13.43 -0.96
N ALA A 86 -13.72 -13.83 -1.08
CA ALA A 86 -13.36 -15.19 -1.43
C ALA A 86 -13.88 -16.20 -0.40
N MET A 87 -13.67 -15.91 0.88
CA MET A 87 -14.12 -16.81 1.96
C MET A 87 -15.65 -16.90 2.06
N ARG A 88 -16.39 -15.79 1.90
CA ARG A 88 -17.87 -15.78 1.94
C ARG A 88 -18.51 -16.48 0.75
N ASN A 89 -17.87 -16.43 -0.41
CA ASN A 89 -18.38 -17.02 -1.65
C ASN A 89 -17.76 -18.38 -1.97
N GLU A 90 -16.96 -18.95 -1.06
CA GLU A 90 -16.25 -20.23 -1.24
C GLU A 90 -15.40 -20.28 -2.52
N VAL A 91 -14.86 -19.11 -2.93
CA VAL A 91 -13.95 -19.01 -4.07
C VAL A 91 -12.53 -19.33 -3.60
N PRO A 92 -11.84 -20.30 -4.26
CA PRO A 92 -10.43 -20.54 -3.96
C PRO A 92 -9.61 -19.25 -4.08
N LEU A 93 -8.83 -18.94 -3.04
CA LEU A 93 -7.89 -17.84 -3.02
C LEU A 93 -6.51 -18.37 -2.71
N ARG A 94 -5.51 -17.89 -3.47
CA ARG A 94 -4.10 -18.19 -3.23
C ARG A 94 -3.30 -16.90 -3.19
N PHE A 95 -2.39 -16.79 -2.26
CA PHE A 95 -1.37 -15.78 -2.33
C PHE A 95 -0.33 -16.16 -3.39
N PHE A 96 0.08 -15.18 -4.19
CA PHE A 96 0.91 -15.47 -5.37
C PHE A 96 2.20 -14.64 -5.47
N ASP A 97 2.51 -13.85 -4.44
CA ASP A 97 3.79 -13.14 -4.35
C ASP A 97 4.95 -14.10 -4.02
N LEU A 98 6.18 -13.61 -4.17
CA LEU A 98 7.39 -14.35 -3.80
C LEU A 98 7.31 -14.78 -2.33
N PRO A 99 7.36 -16.09 -2.02
CA PRO A 99 7.27 -16.57 -0.65
C PRO A 99 8.25 -15.89 0.28
N LEU A 100 7.81 -15.57 1.48
CA LEU A 100 8.64 -14.92 2.50
C LEU A 100 9.83 -15.79 2.92
N THR A 101 9.69 -17.10 2.83
CA THR A 101 10.81 -18.03 2.98
C THR A 101 12.01 -17.68 2.08
N HIS A 102 11.76 -17.15 0.87
CA HIS A 102 12.79 -16.68 -0.04
C HIS A 102 13.16 -15.22 0.20
N SER A 103 12.18 -14.33 0.36
CA SER A 103 12.41 -12.90 0.54
C SER A 103 13.23 -12.59 1.78
N MET A 104 12.95 -13.25 2.91
CA MET A 104 13.70 -13.07 4.13
C MET A 104 15.12 -13.64 4.04
N ALA A 105 15.31 -14.75 3.30
CA ALA A 105 16.64 -15.28 3.05
C ALA A 105 17.52 -14.34 2.19
N LEU A 106 16.90 -13.61 1.26
CA LEU A 106 17.59 -12.58 0.45
C LEU A 106 18.03 -11.40 1.32
N ASN A 107 17.13 -10.90 2.18
CA ASN A 107 17.42 -9.79 3.08
C ASN A 107 18.59 -10.09 4.02
N GLN A 108 18.67 -11.33 4.55
CA GLN A 108 19.80 -11.75 5.40
C GLN A 108 21.13 -11.67 4.66
N LYS A 109 21.19 -12.18 3.41
CA LYS A 109 22.41 -12.14 2.60
C LYS A 109 22.87 -10.72 2.28
N THR A 110 21.92 -9.78 2.10
CA THR A 110 22.25 -8.38 1.87
C THR A 110 22.84 -7.75 3.12
N ALA A 111 22.20 -7.95 4.28
CA ALA A 111 22.68 -7.45 5.57
C ALA A 111 24.03 -8.04 6.00
N GLU A 112 24.33 -9.30 5.64
CA GLU A 112 25.64 -9.92 5.86
C GLU A 112 26.73 -9.29 5.00
N LYS A 113 26.44 -8.99 3.73
CA LYS A 113 27.39 -8.32 2.83
C LYS A 113 27.72 -6.91 3.26
N GLU A 114 26.71 -6.14 3.68
CA GLU A 114 26.89 -4.78 4.19
C GLU A 114 27.75 -4.74 5.46
N LYS A 115 27.66 -5.75 6.34
CA LYS A 115 28.52 -5.89 7.53
C LYS A 115 29.95 -6.27 7.19
N ASP A 116 30.19 -7.05 6.12
CA ASP A 116 31.53 -7.42 5.69
C ASP A 116 32.27 -6.27 4.98
N GLU A 117 31.52 -5.31 4.38
CA GLU A 117 32.08 -4.14 3.69
C GLU A 117 32.35 -2.94 4.60
N THR A 118 31.86 -2.93 5.86
CA THR A 118 32.14 -1.88 6.84
C THR A 118 33.41 -2.23 7.61
N PRO A 119 34.44 -1.32 7.68
CA PRO A 119 35.63 -1.56 8.50
C PRO A 119 35.24 -1.72 9.97
N GLN A 120 35.73 -2.78 10.63
CA GLN A 120 35.51 -3.01 12.04
C GLN A 120 36.22 -1.92 12.85
N ASP A 121 35.48 -0.95 13.37
CA ASP A 121 35.90 -0.18 14.54
C ASP A 121 35.37 -0.88 15.81
N GLU A 122 36.12 -0.82 16.88
CA GLU A 122 36.16 -1.65 18.09
C GLU A 122 34.81 -1.91 18.80
N PRO A 123 34.70 -2.95 19.65
CA PRO A 123 33.43 -3.38 20.23
C PRO A 123 32.95 -2.42 21.34
N GLU A 124 31.90 -1.69 21.09
CA GLU A 124 31.13 -1.01 22.12
C GLU A 124 30.34 -2.00 22.99
N GLY A 125 30.42 -1.77 24.31
CA GLY A 125 29.85 -2.64 25.32
C GLY A 125 28.35 -2.81 25.23
N GLN A 126 27.86 -3.95 25.70
CA GLN A 126 26.45 -4.29 25.81
C GLN A 126 25.68 -3.24 26.62
N LYS A 127 24.85 -2.46 25.91
CA LYS A 127 23.90 -1.54 26.55
C LYS A 127 22.72 -2.29 27.14
N THR A 128 22.27 -1.88 28.32
CA THR A 128 21.11 -2.48 28.98
C THR A 128 19.80 -1.99 28.36
N ALA A 129 18.73 -2.78 28.51
CA ALA A 129 17.39 -2.42 27.95
C ALA A 129 16.87 -1.06 28.47
N GLN A 130 17.33 -0.58 29.61
CA GLN A 130 16.99 0.73 30.18
C GLN A 130 17.71 1.90 29.47
N GLU A 131 18.96 1.69 29.04
CA GLU A 131 19.72 2.69 28.26
C GLU A 131 19.15 2.88 26.86
N VAL A 132 18.66 1.81 26.21
CA VAL A 132 18.00 1.88 24.90
C VAL A 132 16.68 2.66 24.97
N ILE A 133 15.91 2.54 26.05
CA ILE A 133 14.65 3.30 26.23
C ILE A 133 14.95 4.79 26.43
N ALA A 134 15.98 5.13 27.23
CA ALA A 134 16.36 6.52 27.48
C ALA A 134 16.91 7.21 26.21
N GLU A 135 17.69 6.51 25.38
CA GLU A 135 18.18 7.05 24.08
C GLU A 135 17.04 7.22 23.07
N THR A 136 16.02 6.38 23.09
CA THR A 136 14.85 6.50 22.20
C THR A 136 14.01 7.73 22.57
N GLU A 137 13.83 8.02 23.88
CA GLU A 137 13.11 9.21 24.35
C GLU A 137 13.88 10.51 24.04
N THR A 138 15.20 10.49 24.14
CA THR A 138 16.06 11.65 23.81
C THR A 138 16.06 11.93 22.30
N ASN A 139 16.15 10.91 21.47
CA ASN A 139 16.08 11.05 20.01
C ASN A 139 14.73 11.57 19.51
N ILE A 140 13.61 11.24 20.19
CA ILE A 140 12.29 11.79 19.85
C ILE A 140 12.23 13.29 20.19
N GLN A 141 12.79 13.73 21.33
CA GLN A 141 12.83 15.13 21.68
C GLN A 141 13.76 15.96 20.76
N GLU A 142 14.90 15.42 20.36
CA GLU A 142 15.82 16.08 19.41
C GLU A 142 15.22 16.15 18.00
N ALA A 143 14.45 15.15 17.55
CA ALA A 143 13.72 15.19 16.29
C ALA A 143 12.60 16.25 16.27
N GLU A 144 11.89 16.47 17.40
CA GLU A 144 10.87 17.51 17.52
C GLU A 144 11.48 18.93 17.57
N ILE A 145 12.69 19.09 18.06
CA ILE A 145 13.43 20.37 18.08
C ILE A 145 13.99 20.67 16.70
N SER A 146 14.55 19.68 16.01
CA SER A 146 15.08 19.82 14.63
C SER A 146 13.99 20.17 13.62
N ALA A 147 12.78 19.62 13.77
CA ALA A 147 11.64 19.93 12.91
C ALA A 147 11.16 21.40 13.03
N LYS A 148 11.41 22.07 14.15
CA LYS A 148 11.08 23.50 14.35
C LYS A 148 12.13 24.46 13.85
N GLU A 149 13.38 24.03 13.65
CA GLU A 149 14.47 24.86 13.16
C GLU A 149 14.63 24.81 11.63
N GLN A 150 14.00 23.87 10.93
CA GLN A 150 14.06 23.74 9.47
C GLN A 150 13.07 24.61 8.69
N GLU A 151 12.17 25.34 9.34
CA GLU A 151 11.27 26.30 8.67
C GLU A 151 11.92 27.63 8.23
N THR A 152 13.21 27.87 8.52
CA THR A 152 13.86 29.17 8.24
C THR A 152 15.15 29.14 7.41
N ALA A 153 15.47 28.03 6.76
CA ALA A 153 16.65 28.00 5.90
C ALA A 153 16.36 27.25 4.59
N SER A 154 15.74 27.94 3.63
CA SER A 154 15.79 27.53 2.24
C SER A 154 16.83 28.36 1.52
N GLU A 155 17.83 27.70 1.00
CA GLU A 155 18.53 27.92 -0.26
C GLU A 155 19.95 27.31 -0.18
N THR A 156 20.25 26.50 -1.21
CA THR A 156 21.54 25.87 -1.55
C THR A 156 21.97 24.65 -0.70
N GLU A 157 21.72 23.44 -1.24
CA GLU A 157 22.77 22.50 -1.67
C GLU A 157 22.11 21.22 -2.22
N GLU A 158 22.21 21.01 -3.53
CA GLU A 158 21.97 19.72 -4.19
C GLU A 158 23.09 18.75 -3.79
N GLU A 159 22.81 17.85 -2.84
CA GLU A 159 23.55 16.59 -2.71
C GLU A 159 22.58 15.46 -2.32
N THR A 160 22.19 14.70 -3.31
CA THR A 160 21.87 13.28 -3.42
C THR A 160 21.64 12.50 -2.11
N THR A 161 20.46 12.60 -1.56
CA THR A 161 19.78 11.44 -0.98
C THR A 161 18.78 10.97 -2.03
N ASP A 162 19.06 9.85 -2.67
CA ASP A 162 18.17 9.16 -3.60
C ASP A 162 17.03 8.55 -2.78
N ILE A 163 16.17 9.43 -2.23
CA ILE A 163 14.90 9.05 -1.64
C ILE A 163 14.09 8.52 -2.81
N TYR A 164 13.80 7.23 -2.80
CA TYR A 164 12.93 6.58 -3.78
C TYR A 164 11.63 7.38 -3.88
N LYS A 165 11.55 8.24 -4.89
CA LYS A 165 10.34 9.00 -5.20
C LYS A 165 9.28 7.99 -5.62
N ASP A 166 8.09 8.08 -5.03
CA ASP A 166 6.96 7.23 -5.44
C ASP A 166 6.77 7.38 -6.96
N PRO A 167 6.73 6.29 -7.74
CA PRO A 167 6.50 6.40 -9.18
C PRO A 167 5.27 7.23 -9.55
N PHE A 168 4.23 7.22 -8.73
CA PHE A 168 3.03 8.04 -8.95
C PHE A 168 3.26 9.54 -8.78
N ASP A 169 4.32 9.97 -8.08
CA ASP A 169 4.67 11.39 -7.99
C ASP A 169 5.04 11.99 -9.34
N TYR A 170 5.56 11.20 -10.27
CA TYR A 170 5.83 11.67 -11.63
C TYR A 170 4.54 11.94 -12.42
N LEU A 171 3.50 11.10 -12.22
CA LEU A 171 2.19 11.35 -12.82
C LEU A 171 1.51 12.55 -12.17
N ALA A 172 1.64 12.71 -10.85
CA ALA A 172 1.15 13.83 -10.10
C ALA A 172 1.76 15.14 -10.60
N GLU A 173 3.09 15.21 -10.71
CA GLU A 173 3.80 16.37 -11.19
C GLU A 173 3.40 16.75 -12.62
N ALA A 174 3.31 15.75 -13.52
CA ALA A 174 2.87 15.97 -14.90
C ALA A 174 1.42 16.47 -15.00
N ALA A 175 0.56 16.08 -14.06
CA ALA A 175 -0.85 16.48 -13.99
C ALA A 175 -1.11 17.69 -13.07
N GLY A 176 -0.06 18.30 -12.46
CA GLY A 176 -0.17 19.50 -11.63
C GLY A 176 -0.65 19.24 -10.20
N TYR A 177 -0.56 18.00 -9.70
CA TYR A 177 -0.86 17.64 -8.31
C TYR A 177 0.38 17.75 -7.42
N THR A 178 0.18 17.84 -6.11
CA THR A 178 1.26 17.98 -5.12
C THR A 178 2.08 16.70 -4.93
N ASP A 179 1.40 15.54 -5.01
CA ASP A 179 1.97 14.23 -4.75
C ASP A 179 1.15 13.11 -5.40
N GLY A 180 1.72 11.91 -5.46
CA GLY A 180 1.09 10.73 -6.06
C GLY A 180 -0.18 10.28 -5.33
N GLU A 181 -0.29 10.49 -4.01
CA GLU A 181 -1.49 10.15 -3.25
C GLU A 181 -2.67 11.04 -3.64
N CYS A 182 -2.44 12.35 -3.71
CA CYS A 182 -3.45 13.33 -4.12
C CYS A 182 -3.92 13.08 -5.58
N TRP A 183 -2.97 12.79 -6.48
CA TRP A 183 -3.30 12.43 -7.86
C TRP A 183 -4.15 11.15 -7.93
N TRP A 184 -3.75 10.10 -7.20
CA TRP A 184 -4.46 8.83 -7.18
C TRP A 184 -5.86 8.99 -6.57
N GLU A 185 -5.98 9.70 -5.45
CA GLU A 185 -7.25 9.97 -4.79
C GLU A 185 -8.22 10.65 -5.75
N THR A 186 -7.79 11.72 -6.40
CA THR A 186 -8.63 12.51 -7.29
C THR A 186 -8.99 11.76 -8.56
N THR A 187 -8.04 11.04 -9.14
CA THR A 187 -8.19 10.44 -10.48
C THR A 187 -8.80 9.05 -10.46
N ILE A 188 -8.52 8.26 -9.41
CA ILE A 188 -8.85 6.82 -9.35
C ILE A 188 -9.88 6.52 -8.26
N GLU A 189 -9.66 7.00 -7.01
CA GLU A 189 -10.46 6.61 -5.84
C GLU A 189 -11.94 7.05 -5.93
N HIS A 190 -12.23 8.14 -6.66
CA HIS A 190 -13.58 8.66 -6.83
C HIS A 190 -14.32 8.08 -8.04
N ARG A 191 -13.68 7.29 -8.88
CA ARG A 191 -14.33 6.67 -10.04
C ARG A 191 -15.23 5.51 -9.64
N LYS A 192 -16.38 5.39 -10.32
CA LYS A 192 -17.41 4.37 -10.05
C LYS A 192 -17.52 3.31 -11.16
N ASP A 193 -16.70 3.38 -12.19
CA ASP A 193 -16.69 2.42 -13.30
C ASP A 193 -15.48 1.48 -13.17
N SER A 194 -15.72 0.35 -12.54
CA SER A 194 -14.65 -0.56 -12.11
C SER A 194 -13.81 -1.12 -13.25
N ALA A 195 -14.41 -1.44 -14.38
CA ALA A 195 -13.70 -2.04 -15.53
C ALA A 195 -12.74 -1.02 -16.17
N ASP A 196 -13.23 0.20 -16.40
CA ASP A 196 -12.46 1.27 -17.03
C ASP A 196 -11.35 1.79 -16.11
N VAL A 197 -11.58 1.77 -14.78
CA VAL A 197 -10.57 2.15 -13.79
C VAL A 197 -9.35 1.25 -13.86
N PHE A 198 -9.53 -0.08 -13.87
CA PHE A 198 -8.38 -1.00 -13.92
C PHE A 198 -7.62 -0.91 -15.25
N LEU A 199 -8.32 -0.66 -16.35
CA LEU A 199 -7.67 -0.43 -17.64
C LEU A 199 -6.87 0.87 -17.64
N ALA A 200 -7.45 1.97 -17.15
CA ALA A 200 -6.76 3.26 -17.05
C ALA A 200 -5.52 3.19 -16.14
N VAL A 201 -5.62 2.51 -14.99
CA VAL A 201 -4.47 2.27 -14.09
C VAL A 201 -3.39 1.47 -14.82
N GLN A 202 -3.75 0.41 -15.52
CA GLN A 202 -2.83 -0.41 -16.30
C GLN A 202 -2.10 0.41 -17.36
N GLU A 203 -2.81 1.21 -18.14
CA GLU A 203 -2.23 2.08 -19.18
C GLU A 203 -1.28 3.11 -18.57
N ALA A 204 -1.69 3.79 -17.50
CA ALA A 204 -0.87 4.79 -16.82
C ALA A 204 0.42 4.19 -16.26
N VAL A 205 0.33 3.04 -15.57
CA VAL A 205 1.51 2.37 -15.00
C VAL A 205 2.40 1.77 -16.09
N THR A 206 1.83 1.32 -17.22
CA THR A 206 2.63 0.84 -18.34
C THR A 206 3.48 1.96 -18.92
N ALA A 207 2.88 3.12 -19.21
CA ALA A 207 3.61 4.29 -19.69
C ALA A 207 4.69 4.74 -18.69
N LEU A 208 4.36 4.76 -17.39
CA LEU A 208 5.30 5.14 -16.35
C LEU A 208 6.51 4.20 -16.27
N ARG A 209 6.30 2.89 -16.37
CA ARG A 209 7.40 1.90 -16.37
C ARG A 209 8.27 1.94 -17.62
N GLU A 210 7.72 2.34 -18.76
CA GLU A 210 8.48 2.54 -20.00
C GLU A 210 9.42 3.76 -19.88
N GLU A 211 8.95 4.83 -19.27
CA GLU A 211 9.74 6.06 -19.05
C GLU A 211 10.74 5.92 -17.89
N LEU A 212 10.42 5.10 -16.87
CA LEU A 212 11.21 4.93 -15.65
C LEU A 212 11.73 3.48 -15.48
N PRO A 213 12.47 2.92 -16.44
CA PRO A 213 12.88 1.51 -16.38
C PRO A 213 13.81 1.20 -15.19
N LYS A 214 14.52 2.19 -14.63
CA LYS A 214 15.42 2.04 -13.48
C LYS A 214 14.68 1.94 -12.13
N GLN A 215 13.40 2.27 -12.08
CA GLN A 215 12.60 2.19 -10.86
C GLN A 215 12.20 0.76 -10.47
N THR A 216 12.33 -0.20 -11.39
CA THR A 216 12.07 -1.61 -11.07
C THR A 216 13.25 -2.21 -10.32
N SER A 217 13.04 -2.52 -9.06
CA SER A 217 14.10 -3.09 -8.21
C SER A 217 14.43 -4.55 -8.59
N PRO A 218 15.64 -5.05 -8.30
CA PRO A 218 15.96 -6.47 -8.45
C PRO A 218 15.02 -7.38 -7.66
N ARG A 219 14.47 -6.90 -6.55
CA ARG A 219 13.47 -7.60 -5.73
C ARG A 219 12.14 -7.72 -6.47
N ASP A 220 11.69 -6.66 -7.13
CA ASP A 220 10.46 -6.68 -7.90
C ASP A 220 10.55 -7.64 -9.09
N LEU A 221 11.69 -7.71 -9.74
CA LEU A 221 11.93 -8.70 -10.82
C LEU A 221 11.74 -10.14 -10.35
N LEU A 222 12.20 -10.47 -9.13
CA LEU A 222 12.00 -11.80 -8.52
C LEU A 222 10.55 -12.04 -8.15
N ARG A 223 9.87 -11.04 -7.56
CA ARG A 223 8.45 -11.10 -7.21
C ARG A 223 7.62 -11.34 -8.46
N GLU A 224 7.81 -10.54 -9.49
CA GLU A 224 7.10 -10.64 -10.76
C GLU A 224 7.35 -11.97 -11.48
N ALA A 225 8.58 -12.47 -11.45
CA ALA A 225 8.90 -13.80 -12.01
C ALA A 225 8.14 -14.91 -11.27
N TRP A 226 8.00 -14.80 -9.93
CA TRP A 226 7.23 -15.76 -9.15
C TRP A 226 5.72 -15.60 -9.42
N MET A 227 5.20 -14.38 -9.42
CA MET A 227 3.80 -14.08 -9.74
C MET A 227 3.40 -14.68 -11.10
N ARG A 228 4.21 -14.46 -12.14
CA ARG A 228 4.00 -15.05 -13.49
C ARG A 228 4.02 -16.58 -13.46
N LYS A 229 4.91 -17.17 -12.67
CA LYS A 229 4.96 -18.63 -12.48
C LYS A 229 3.67 -19.15 -11.87
N MET A 230 3.12 -18.47 -10.85
CA MET A 230 1.87 -18.84 -10.20
C MET A 230 0.66 -18.67 -11.14
N ILE A 231 0.60 -17.59 -11.90
CA ILE A 231 -0.45 -17.38 -12.92
C ILE A 231 -0.40 -18.50 -13.96
N ARG A 232 0.79 -18.84 -14.49
CA ARG A 232 0.92 -19.93 -15.47
C ARG A 232 0.59 -21.32 -14.88
N ALA A 233 0.80 -21.50 -13.58
CA ALA A 233 0.37 -22.72 -12.90
C ALA A 233 -1.16 -22.79 -12.84
N ALA A 234 -1.81 -21.72 -12.43
CA ALA A 234 -3.27 -21.61 -12.42
C ALA A 234 -3.90 -21.77 -13.81
N GLN A 235 -3.24 -21.29 -14.87
CA GLN A 235 -3.68 -21.47 -16.25
C GLN A 235 -3.73 -22.94 -16.70
N LYS A 236 -2.96 -23.82 -16.11
CA LYS A 236 -2.94 -25.25 -16.40
C LYS A 236 -4.01 -26.03 -15.63
N GLU A 237 -4.63 -25.39 -14.65
CA GLU A 237 -5.76 -25.91 -13.91
C GLU A 237 -7.07 -25.57 -14.69
N ASN A 238 -8.18 -26.19 -14.35
CA ASN A 238 -9.41 -26.05 -15.11
C ASN A 238 -10.25 -24.80 -14.73
N PHE A 239 -9.62 -23.75 -14.22
CA PHE A 239 -10.28 -22.47 -13.92
C PHE A 239 -10.63 -21.73 -15.21
N LYS A 240 -11.81 -21.11 -15.26
CA LYS A 240 -12.31 -20.37 -16.42
C LYS A 240 -12.08 -18.87 -16.31
N ARG A 241 -12.25 -18.33 -15.09
CA ARG A 241 -12.14 -16.90 -14.77
C ARG A 241 -11.23 -16.74 -13.57
N ILE A 242 -10.05 -16.23 -13.80
CA ILE A 242 -9.04 -15.99 -12.77
C ILE A 242 -8.96 -14.49 -12.55
N ALA A 243 -9.25 -14.02 -11.33
CA ALA A 243 -8.97 -12.66 -10.91
C ALA A 243 -7.58 -12.62 -10.26
N VAL A 244 -6.77 -11.64 -10.66
CA VAL A 244 -5.44 -11.37 -10.11
C VAL A 244 -5.47 -9.99 -9.48
N VAL A 245 -5.33 -9.90 -8.17
CA VAL A 245 -5.35 -8.63 -7.42
C VAL A 245 -3.94 -8.39 -6.88
N CYS A 246 -3.31 -7.32 -7.34
CA CYS A 246 -1.94 -6.97 -6.95
C CYS A 246 -1.71 -5.46 -7.04
N GLY A 247 -0.62 -4.98 -6.44
CA GLY A 247 -0.18 -3.61 -6.58
C GLY A 247 -0.08 -3.22 -8.06
N ALA A 248 -0.58 -2.04 -8.39
CA ALA A 248 -0.69 -1.57 -9.77
C ALA A 248 0.66 -1.60 -10.51
N TRP A 249 1.78 -1.38 -9.79
CA TRP A 249 3.13 -1.42 -10.34
C TRP A 249 3.48 -2.73 -11.03
N HIS A 250 2.92 -3.86 -10.57
CA HIS A 250 3.23 -5.19 -11.12
C HIS A 250 2.43 -5.55 -12.37
N VAL A 251 1.30 -4.88 -12.62
CA VAL A 251 0.35 -5.24 -13.69
C VAL A 251 1.00 -5.34 -15.07
N PRO A 252 1.81 -4.38 -15.54
CA PRO A 252 2.42 -4.45 -16.87
C PRO A 252 3.34 -5.67 -17.05
N ALA A 253 4.05 -6.08 -15.99
CA ALA A 253 4.93 -7.26 -16.02
C ALA A 253 4.15 -8.58 -16.02
N LEU A 254 2.92 -8.57 -15.53
CA LEU A 254 2.03 -9.73 -15.50
C LEU A 254 1.22 -9.86 -16.80
N GLU A 255 0.96 -8.77 -17.49
CA GLU A 255 0.31 -8.77 -18.80
C GLU A 255 1.28 -9.23 -19.89
N ASN A 256 2.46 -8.61 -19.96
CA ASN A 256 3.47 -8.89 -20.97
C ASN A 256 4.51 -9.89 -20.46
N MET A 257 4.08 -11.14 -20.26
CA MET A 257 4.93 -12.18 -19.67
C MET A 257 6.09 -12.59 -20.60
N PRO A 258 7.35 -12.56 -20.13
CA PRO A 258 8.50 -13.12 -20.83
C PRO A 258 8.41 -14.64 -20.96
N LYS A 259 9.39 -15.26 -21.58
CA LYS A 259 9.44 -16.73 -21.71
C LYS A 259 9.62 -17.39 -20.34
N VAL A 260 8.97 -18.53 -20.14
CA VAL A 260 9.08 -19.35 -18.89
C VAL A 260 10.53 -19.61 -18.47
N LYS A 261 11.43 -19.76 -19.44
CA LYS A 261 12.84 -19.99 -19.19
C LYS A 261 13.51 -18.82 -18.45
N GLU A 262 13.15 -17.59 -18.81
CA GLU A 262 13.70 -16.38 -18.20
C GLU A 262 13.29 -16.28 -16.73
N ASP A 263 12.02 -16.51 -16.41
CA ASP A 263 11.54 -16.53 -15.02
C ASP A 263 12.20 -17.65 -14.21
N ASN A 264 12.39 -18.83 -14.80
CA ASN A 264 13.06 -19.95 -14.13
C ASN A 264 14.53 -19.67 -13.84
N GLU A 265 15.23 -18.95 -14.72
CA GLU A 265 16.63 -18.55 -14.47
C GLU A 265 16.72 -17.54 -13.32
N LEU A 266 15.81 -16.54 -13.25
CA LEU A 266 15.73 -15.58 -12.15
C LEU A 266 15.47 -16.26 -10.81
N LEU A 267 14.59 -17.25 -10.78
CA LEU A 267 14.18 -17.94 -9.56
C LEU A 267 15.11 -19.09 -9.16
N LYS A 268 16.16 -19.32 -9.94
CA LYS A 268 17.08 -20.45 -9.68
C LYS A 268 17.96 -20.20 -8.46
N GLY A 269 18.02 -21.19 -7.58
CA GLY A 269 18.96 -21.18 -6.45
C GLY A 269 18.58 -20.22 -5.31
N LEU A 270 17.35 -19.74 -5.27
CA LEU A 270 16.86 -18.95 -4.14
C LEU A 270 16.96 -19.75 -2.83
N ALA A 271 17.66 -19.19 -1.85
CA ALA A 271 17.73 -19.76 -0.51
C ALA A 271 16.36 -19.71 0.19
N LYS A 272 16.22 -20.49 1.25
CA LYS A 272 14.99 -20.51 2.09
C LYS A 272 15.36 -20.40 3.56
N VAL A 273 14.50 -19.71 4.30
CA VAL A 273 14.49 -19.71 5.75
C VAL A 273 13.13 -20.19 6.25
N LYS A 274 13.05 -20.62 7.50
CA LYS A 274 11.75 -20.97 8.11
C LYS A 274 10.99 -19.69 8.44
N VAL A 275 9.71 -19.65 8.07
CA VAL A 275 8.79 -18.53 8.37
C VAL A 275 7.54 -19.08 9.02
N GLU A 276 7.04 -18.40 10.03
CA GLU A 276 5.74 -18.65 10.65
C GLU A 276 4.89 -17.39 10.56
N CYS A 277 3.58 -17.56 10.44
CA CYS A 277 2.63 -16.47 10.31
C CYS A 277 1.55 -16.54 11.37
N THR A 278 1.07 -15.36 11.79
CA THR A 278 -0.09 -15.24 12.69
C THR A 278 -0.82 -13.94 12.45
N TRP A 279 -2.11 -13.88 12.84
CA TRP A 279 -2.84 -12.62 12.92
C TRP A 279 -2.51 -11.87 14.20
N ILE A 280 -2.40 -10.54 14.09
CA ILE A 280 -2.21 -9.63 15.23
C ILE A 280 -3.16 -8.43 15.09
N PRO A 281 -3.57 -7.81 16.21
CA PRO A 281 -4.23 -6.50 16.18
C PRO A 281 -3.30 -5.44 15.56
N TRP A 282 -3.88 -4.47 14.88
CA TRP A 282 -3.17 -3.34 14.32
C TRP A 282 -3.84 -2.02 14.70
N THR A 283 -3.26 -0.87 14.30
CA THR A 283 -3.85 0.45 14.56
C THR A 283 -3.78 1.32 13.32
N TYR A 284 -4.69 2.28 13.19
CA TYR A 284 -4.67 3.24 12.09
C TYR A 284 -3.40 4.10 12.09
N ASP A 285 -2.87 4.48 13.24
CA ASP A 285 -1.61 5.23 13.32
C ASP A 285 -0.45 4.49 12.66
N ARG A 286 -0.42 3.16 12.77
CA ARG A 286 0.59 2.30 12.13
C ARG A 286 0.34 2.03 10.65
N LEU A 287 -0.80 2.41 10.10
CA LEU A 287 -1.07 2.42 8.67
C LEU A 287 -0.56 3.68 7.99
N SER A 288 -0.16 4.71 8.75
CA SER A 288 0.37 5.94 8.21
C SER A 288 1.83 5.78 7.78
N PHE A 289 2.25 6.51 6.73
CA PHE A 289 3.66 6.69 6.34
C PHE A 289 4.53 7.13 7.52
N ARG A 290 4.00 7.96 8.41
CA ARG A 290 4.71 8.48 9.59
C ARG A 290 5.17 7.38 10.55
N SER A 291 4.59 6.18 10.45
CA SER A 291 5.02 5.01 11.22
C SER A 291 6.20 4.26 10.61
N GLY A 292 6.70 4.67 9.42
CA GLY A 292 7.72 3.96 8.66
C GLY A 292 7.19 2.81 7.82
N TYR A 293 5.88 2.67 7.67
CA TYR A 293 5.27 1.68 6.79
C TYR A 293 5.27 2.17 5.34
N GLY A 294 6.08 1.54 4.47
CA GLY A 294 6.34 2.01 3.10
C GLY A 294 5.13 2.02 2.15
N ALA A 295 4.10 1.20 2.40
CA ALA A 295 2.82 1.23 1.68
C ALA A 295 1.73 1.96 2.49
N GLY A 296 2.13 2.84 3.42
CA GLY A 296 1.23 3.62 4.26
C GLY A 296 0.42 4.64 3.47
N ILE A 297 -0.51 5.27 4.16
CA ILE A 297 -1.35 6.36 3.66
C ILE A 297 -1.25 7.55 4.61
N GLU A 298 -1.49 8.75 4.12
CA GLU A 298 -1.35 9.97 4.96
C GLU A 298 -2.40 10.04 6.05
N SER A 299 -3.65 9.75 5.71
CA SER A 299 -4.82 9.96 6.57
C SER A 299 -5.71 8.73 6.70
N PRO A 300 -5.28 7.65 7.40
CA PRO A 300 -6.09 6.43 7.55
C PRO A 300 -7.48 6.67 8.15
N GLY A 301 -7.60 7.64 9.05
CA GLY A 301 -8.88 8.03 9.66
C GLY A 301 -9.86 8.65 8.65
N TRP A 302 -9.34 9.43 7.70
CA TRP A 302 -10.14 9.97 6.60
C TRP A 302 -10.65 8.86 5.69
N TYR A 303 -9.80 7.91 5.30
CA TYR A 303 -10.19 6.79 4.45
C TYR A 303 -11.18 5.84 5.12
N HIS A 304 -11.03 5.61 6.43
CA HIS A 304 -12.03 4.89 7.22
C HIS A 304 -13.38 5.61 7.20
N TYR A 305 -13.35 6.94 7.34
CA TYR A 305 -14.56 7.74 7.27
C TYR A 305 -15.24 7.65 5.89
N LEU A 306 -14.48 7.82 4.80
CA LEU A 306 -14.99 7.69 3.43
C LEU A 306 -15.56 6.31 3.11
N TRP A 307 -15.01 5.26 3.73
CA TRP A 307 -15.52 3.91 3.58
C TRP A 307 -16.94 3.76 4.12
N HIS A 308 -17.21 4.34 5.30
CA HIS A 308 -18.50 4.28 5.96
C HIS A 308 -19.50 5.35 5.51
N HIS A 309 -19.03 6.46 4.95
CA HIS A 309 -19.83 7.61 4.57
C HIS A 309 -19.54 8.09 3.13
N PRO A 310 -19.71 7.23 2.12
CA PRO A 310 -19.31 7.52 0.74
C PRO A 310 -20.11 8.66 0.08
N GLU A 311 -21.27 9.02 0.63
CA GLU A 311 -22.14 10.07 0.11
C GLU A 311 -22.11 11.37 0.97
N ASP A 312 -21.22 11.43 1.98
CA ASP A 312 -21.12 12.66 2.79
C ASP A 312 -20.36 13.75 2.02
N ASP A 313 -20.85 14.97 2.12
CA ASP A 313 -20.26 16.17 1.51
C ASP A 313 -19.19 16.84 2.40
N GLY A 314 -18.67 16.14 3.38
CA GLY A 314 -17.72 16.62 4.38
C GLY A 314 -18.38 17.22 5.64
N THR A 315 -19.69 17.42 5.64
CA THR A 315 -20.41 18.02 6.78
C THR A 315 -20.27 17.19 8.05
N LEU A 316 -20.47 15.89 7.95
CA LEU A 316 -20.36 14.99 9.09
C LEU A 316 -18.91 14.91 9.60
N TRP A 317 -17.92 14.81 8.69
CA TRP A 317 -16.51 14.80 9.04
C TRP A 317 -16.09 16.04 9.83
N ILE A 318 -16.40 17.23 9.32
CA ILE A 318 -16.08 18.50 9.97
C ILE A 318 -16.79 18.61 11.33
N SER A 319 -18.05 18.12 11.43
CA SER A 319 -18.81 18.08 12.68
C SER A 319 -18.17 17.14 13.72
N GLN A 320 -17.66 15.98 13.30
CA GLN A 320 -16.92 15.05 14.16
C GLN A 320 -15.60 15.66 14.64
N ALA A 321 -14.83 16.29 13.74
CA ALA A 321 -13.61 17.01 14.08
C ALA A 321 -13.87 18.11 15.12
N ALA A 322 -14.91 18.93 14.91
CA ALA A 322 -15.31 19.95 15.88
C ALA A 322 -15.69 19.34 17.24
N SER A 323 -16.31 18.18 17.24
CA SER A 323 -16.64 17.46 18.48
C SER A 323 -15.39 17.01 19.23
N LEU A 324 -14.35 16.53 18.51
CA LEU A 324 -13.06 16.18 19.08
C LEU A 324 -12.33 17.40 19.67
N PHE A 325 -12.34 18.55 18.98
CA PHE A 325 -11.78 19.80 19.50
C PHE A 325 -12.45 20.21 20.81
N ARG A 326 -13.79 20.17 20.88
CA ARG A 326 -14.53 20.48 22.12
C ARG A 326 -14.16 19.54 23.27
N LYS A 327 -13.99 18.23 22.99
CA LYS A 327 -13.52 17.26 24.00
C LYS A 327 -12.12 17.58 24.52
N LYS A 328 -11.30 18.26 23.71
CA LYS A 328 -9.97 18.75 24.10
C LYS A 328 -9.99 20.17 24.69
N ASN A 329 -11.16 20.69 25.08
CA ASN A 329 -11.36 22.04 25.61
C ASN A 329 -10.92 23.17 24.65
N MET A 330 -11.03 22.93 23.35
CA MET A 330 -10.84 23.96 22.32
C MET A 330 -12.18 24.53 21.91
N ASP A 331 -12.28 25.85 21.89
CA ASP A 331 -13.53 26.55 21.56
C ASP A 331 -13.82 26.49 20.05
N ILE A 332 -14.77 25.66 19.69
CA ILE A 332 -15.32 25.57 18.32
C ILE A 332 -16.82 25.82 18.38
N SER A 333 -17.27 26.94 17.82
CA SER A 333 -18.67 27.26 17.69
C SER A 333 -19.35 26.54 16.53
N VAL A 334 -20.66 26.47 16.54
CA VAL A 334 -21.46 25.96 15.39
C VAL A 334 -21.23 26.84 14.15
N ALA A 335 -21.03 28.14 14.32
CA ALA A 335 -20.71 29.03 13.21
C ALA A 335 -19.39 28.66 12.53
N HIS A 336 -18.35 28.31 13.28
CA HIS A 336 -17.08 27.80 12.69
C HIS A 336 -17.31 26.56 11.86
N VAL A 337 -18.11 25.60 12.32
CA VAL A 337 -18.43 24.38 11.57
C VAL A 337 -19.14 24.73 10.25
N ILE A 338 -20.16 25.58 10.29
CA ILE A 338 -20.93 25.99 9.11
C ILE A 338 -20.03 26.68 8.08
N GLU A 339 -19.22 27.64 8.52
CA GLU A 339 -18.31 28.36 7.61
C GLU A 339 -17.21 27.47 7.04
N THR A 340 -16.69 26.52 7.83
CA THR A 340 -15.70 25.54 7.34
C THR A 340 -16.31 24.62 6.28
N VAL A 341 -17.53 24.11 6.49
CA VAL A 341 -18.24 23.29 5.50
C VAL A 341 -18.48 24.08 4.21
N ARG A 342 -18.98 25.33 4.32
CA ARG A 342 -19.19 26.21 3.17
C ARG A 342 -17.90 26.47 2.39
N LEU A 343 -16.82 26.77 3.11
CA LEU A 343 -15.52 27.01 2.49
C LEU A 343 -15.03 25.76 1.75
N ALA A 344 -15.11 24.60 2.38
CA ALA A 344 -14.71 23.32 1.78
C ALA A 344 -15.51 23.04 0.49
N GLN A 345 -16.85 23.21 0.53
CA GLN A 345 -17.70 23.01 -0.64
C GLN A 345 -17.41 24.00 -1.77
N VAL A 346 -17.20 25.29 -1.45
CA VAL A 346 -16.85 26.31 -2.46
C VAL A 346 -15.46 26.00 -3.07
N THR A 347 -14.48 25.60 -2.26
CA THR A 347 -13.16 25.26 -2.76
C THR A 347 -13.23 24.03 -3.67
N ALA A 348 -13.98 23.00 -3.29
CA ALA A 348 -14.20 21.82 -4.12
C ALA A 348 -14.86 22.17 -5.47
N CYS A 349 -15.88 23.04 -5.46
CA CYS A 349 -16.50 23.52 -6.71
C CYS A 349 -15.52 24.31 -7.59
N LEU A 350 -14.67 25.14 -7.02
CA LEU A 350 -13.67 25.92 -7.78
C LEU A 350 -12.62 25.01 -8.42
N LEU A 351 -12.11 24.03 -7.69
CA LEU A 351 -11.15 23.05 -8.20
C LEU A 351 -11.76 22.24 -9.35
N TYR A 352 -12.98 21.71 -9.17
CA TYR A 352 -13.68 20.95 -10.20
C TYR A 352 -13.98 21.78 -11.47
N THR A 353 -14.31 23.07 -11.33
CA THR A 353 -14.59 23.93 -12.49
C THR A 353 -13.33 24.39 -13.21
N SER A 354 -12.17 24.51 -12.55
CA SER A 354 -10.89 24.80 -13.19
C SER A 354 -10.42 23.64 -14.07
N ASP A 355 -10.52 22.41 -13.58
CA ASP A 355 -10.17 21.22 -14.35
C ASP A 355 -11.05 21.06 -15.60
N ALA A 356 -12.35 21.27 -15.48
CA ALA A 356 -13.28 21.23 -16.62
C ALA A 356 -13.06 22.37 -17.64
N ALA A 357 -12.45 23.48 -17.24
CA ALA A 357 -12.09 24.57 -18.16
C ALA A 357 -10.81 24.28 -18.96
N ASP A 358 -9.83 23.62 -18.33
CA ASP A 358 -8.57 23.23 -18.99
C ASP A 358 -8.79 22.11 -20.02
N GLU A 359 -9.68 21.14 -19.76
CA GLU A 359 -10.07 20.13 -20.74
C GLU A 359 -10.71 20.72 -22.02
N ARG A 360 -11.44 21.85 -21.89
CA ARG A 360 -12.05 22.53 -23.04
C ARG A 360 -11.10 23.42 -23.83
N SER A 361 -9.95 23.74 -23.26
CA SER A 361 -8.92 24.58 -23.92
C SER A 361 -7.91 23.76 -24.73
N SER A 362 -8.00 22.42 -24.66
CA SER A 362 -7.09 21.47 -25.31
C SER A 362 -7.65 20.81 -26.57
N VAL A 363 -8.79 21.33 -27.12
CA VAL A 363 -9.41 20.88 -28.39
C VAL A 363 -9.20 21.87 -29.50
#